data_53b21c7d9069198314757ad3231f1aa5
#
_entry.id   53b21c7d9069198314757ad3231f1aa5
#
_cell.length_a   1.000
_cell.length_b   1.000
_cell.length_c   1.000
_cell.angle_alpha   90.00
_cell.angle_beta   90.00
_cell.angle_gamma   90.00
#
_symmetry.space_group_name_H-M   'P 1'
#
loop_
_entity.id
_entity.type
_entity.pdbx_description
1 polymer ?
#
loop_
_entity_poly.entity_id
_entity_poly.type
_entity_poly.pdbx_seq_one_letter_code
_entity_poly.pdbx_strand_id
1 'polypeptide(L)'
;MFSFFLNMFALLLIVMSSGLYNSINFPALSMDTAGEWLSALIFTPWGFFATFLIQYITLIILWGNIKKAFGNDRSMGIVLQSILSGILLAYSFFKIPMISLITFAIYSIYLFVHNFMRWRSWRKLRKEFTRVSVGSE
;
A
#
# COMPACT_ATOMS: atom_id res chain seq x y z
N MET A 1 -9.53 -19.07 5.80
CA MET A 1 -9.65 -19.30 4.34
C MET A 1 -9.61 -18.02 3.51
N PHE A 2 -10.40 -17.00 3.80
CA PHE A 2 -10.44 -15.75 2.99
C PHE A 2 -9.08 -15.05 2.83
N SER A 3 -8.28 -14.94 3.90
CA SER A 3 -6.94 -14.33 3.82
C SER A 3 -5.95 -15.11 2.94
N PHE A 4 -6.11 -16.44 2.85
CA PHE A 4 -5.31 -17.25 1.95
C PHE A 4 -5.61 -16.95 0.47
N PHE A 5 -6.89 -16.86 0.12
CA PHE A 5 -7.29 -16.46 -1.24
C PHE A 5 -6.79 -15.05 -1.59
N LEU A 6 -6.83 -14.12 -0.63
CA LEU A 6 -6.29 -12.78 -0.84
C LEU A 6 -4.78 -12.79 -1.10
N ASN A 7 -4.01 -13.64 -0.41
CA ASN A 7 -2.58 -13.78 -0.66
C ASN A 7 -2.29 -14.43 -2.02
N MET A 8 -3.07 -15.44 -2.43
CA MET A 8 -2.95 -16.03 -3.77
C MET A 8 -3.30 -15.01 -4.86
N PHE A 9 -4.34 -14.23 -4.65
CA PHE A 9 -4.73 -13.16 -5.56
C PHE A 9 -3.65 -12.06 -5.62
N ALA A 10 -3.06 -11.66 -4.49
CA ALA A 10 -1.95 -10.72 -4.46
C ALA A 10 -0.72 -11.24 -5.20
N LEU A 11 -0.39 -12.53 -5.07
CA LEU A 11 0.69 -13.17 -5.84
C LEU A 11 0.43 -13.06 -7.35
N LEU A 12 -0.78 -13.38 -7.79
CA LEU A 12 -1.17 -13.25 -9.20
C LEU A 12 -1.02 -11.80 -9.69
N LEU A 13 -1.46 -10.83 -8.89
CA LEU A 13 -1.31 -9.41 -9.21
C LEU A 13 0.17 -9.00 -9.31
N ILE A 14 1.05 -9.49 -8.44
CA ILE A 14 2.49 -9.23 -8.50
C ILE A 14 3.08 -9.79 -9.81
N VAL A 15 2.72 -11.01 -10.18
CA VAL A 15 3.20 -11.63 -11.43
C VAL A 15 2.72 -10.82 -12.64
N MET A 16 1.45 -10.43 -12.68
CA MET A 16 0.91 -9.59 -13.77
C MET A 16 1.61 -8.23 -13.83
N SER A 17 1.77 -7.57 -12.70
CA SER A 17 2.46 -6.28 -12.60
C SER A 17 3.92 -6.38 -13.06
N SER A 18 4.62 -7.45 -12.66
CA SER A 18 6.00 -7.73 -13.11
C SER A 18 6.08 -7.98 -14.62
N GLY A 19 5.13 -8.71 -15.19
CA GLY A 19 5.04 -8.92 -16.63
C GLY A 19 4.85 -7.61 -17.40
N LEU A 20 3.92 -6.77 -16.95
CA LEU A 20 3.69 -5.44 -17.54
C LEU A 20 4.92 -4.54 -17.40
N TYR A 21 5.55 -4.53 -16.23
CA TYR A 21 6.76 -3.75 -15.97
C TYR A 21 7.90 -4.14 -16.93
N ASN A 22 8.14 -5.44 -17.09
CA ASN A 22 9.17 -5.93 -17.99
C ASN A 22 8.85 -5.66 -19.47
N SER A 23 7.58 -5.65 -19.87
CA SER A 23 7.17 -5.37 -21.25
C SER A 23 7.40 -3.91 -21.67
N ILE A 24 7.48 -2.99 -20.70
CA ILE A 24 7.65 -1.55 -20.95
C ILE A 24 9.14 -1.14 -20.98
N ASN A 25 10.07 -2.07 -20.64
CA ASN A 25 11.51 -1.77 -20.57
C ASN A 25 11.83 -0.49 -19.77
N PHE A 26 11.34 -0.41 -18.55
CA PHE A 26 11.65 0.73 -17.69
C PHE A 26 13.17 0.85 -17.46
N PRO A 27 13.73 2.07 -17.56
CA PRO A 27 15.15 2.29 -17.34
C PRO A 27 15.56 1.98 -15.89
N ALA A 28 16.83 1.68 -15.69
CA ALA A 28 17.39 1.47 -14.36
C ALA A 28 17.28 2.75 -13.51
N LEU A 29 17.25 2.58 -12.19
CA LEU A 29 17.08 3.66 -11.22
C LEU A 29 18.41 4.38 -11.03
N SER A 30 18.65 5.45 -11.81
CA SER A 30 19.81 6.33 -11.65
C SER A 30 19.41 7.77 -11.93
N MET A 31 20.16 8.71 -11.40
CA MET A 31 19.93 10.15 -11.67
C MET A 31 20.09 10.48 -13.16
N ASP A 32 20.96 9.76 -13.86
CA ASP A 32 21.25 9.97 -15.28
C ASP A 32 20.09 9.52 -16.19
N THR A 33 19.22 8.62 -15.70
CA THR A 33 18.08 8.07 -16.46
C THR A 33 16.75 8.79 -16.17
N ALA A 34 16.78 9.92 -15.45
CA ALA A 34 15.56 10.67 -15.13
C ALA A 34 14.80 11.13 -16.39
N GLY A 35 15.52 11.52 -17.44
CA GLY A 35 14.94 11.88 -18.73
C GLY A 35 14.29 10.70 -19.45
N GLU A 36 14.86 9.51 -19.35
CA GLU A 36 14.32 8.27 -19.92
C GLU A 36 13.05 7.83 -19.17
N TRP A 37 12.99 8.04 -17.86
CA TRP A 37 11.78 7.81 -17.05
C TRP A 37 10.65 8.74 -17.48
N LEU A 38 10.96 10.02 -17.69
CA LEU A 38 9.98 11.00 -18.16
C LEU A 38 9.46 10.63 -19.56
N SER A 39 10.35 10.21 -20.44
CA SER A 39 10.00 9.74 -21.77
C SER A 39 9.13 8.48 -21.74
N ALA A 40 9.47 7.48 -20.92
CA ALA A 40 8.66 6.29 -20.74
C ALA A 40 7.26 6.61 -20.22
N LEU A 41 7.13 7.55 -19.29
CA LEU A 41 5.85 8.01 -18.75
C LEU A 41 4.98 8.69 -19.83
N ILE A 42 5.59 9.47 -20.73
CA ILE A 42 4.88 10.20 -21.80
C ILE A 42 4.45 9.24 -22.92
N PHE A 43 5.33 8.31 -23.32
CA PHE A 43 5.08 7.43 -24.48
C PHE A 43 4.31 6.16 -24.13
N THR A 44 4.37 5.69 -22.89
CA THR A 44 3.63 4.49 -22.43
C THR A 44 2.79 4.74 -21.16
N PRO A 45 1.93 5.78 -21.13
CA PRO A 45 1.22 6.18 -19.92
C PRO A 45 0.30 5.06 -19.41
N TRP A 46 -0.39 4.35 -20.30
CA TRP A 46 -1.33 3.29 -19.92
C TRP A 46 -0.64 2.10 -19.24
N GLY A 47 0.52 1.69 -19.74
CA GLY A 47 1.31 0.63 -19.12
C GLY A 47 1.78 1.01 -17.73
N PHE A 48 2.26 2.24 -17.58
CA PHE A 48 2.67 2.79 -16.29
C PHE A 48 1.50 2.83 -15.29
N PHE A 49 0.37 3.41 -15.69
CA PHE A 49 -0.82 3.49 -14.85
C PHE A 49 -1.38 2.11 -14.47
N ALA A 50 -1.43 1.18 -15.43
CA ALA A 50 -1.89 -0.19 -15.16
C ALA A 50 -0.99 -0.88 -14.13
N THR A 51 0.33 -0.83 -14.32
CA THR A 51 1.29 -1.42 -13.38
C THR A 51 1.17 -0.78 -12.00
N PHE A 52 1.06 0.56 -11.95
CA PHE A 52 0.88 1.31 -10.71
C PHE A 52 -0.41 0.93 -9.98
N LEU A 53 -1.56 0.86 -10.67
CA LEU A 53 -2.84 0.50 -10.08
C LEU A 53 -2.83 -0.93 -9.53
N ILE A 54 -2.32 -1.88 -10.31
CA ILE A 54 -2.21 -3.28 -9.88
C ILE A 54 -1.34 -3.37 -8.63
N GLN A 55 -0.20 -2.68 -8.63
CA GLN A 55 0.72 -2.67 -7.49
C GLN A 55 0.10 -2.00 -6.25
N TYR A 56 -0.65 -0.93 -6.43
CA TYR A 56 -1.35 -0.23 -5.35
C TYR A 56 -2.42 -1.12 -4.70
N ILE A 57 -3.22 -1.83 -5.52
CA ILE A 57 -4.22 -2.80 -5.03
C ILE A 57 -3.54 -3.93 -4.25
N THR A 58 -2.44 -4.45 -4.80
CA THR A 58 -1.63 -5.51 -4.15
C THR A 58 -1.16 -5.06 -2.76
N LEU A 59 -0.64 -3.85 -2.66
CA LEU A 59 -0.14 -3.29 -1.41
C LEU A 59 -1.26 -3.15 -0.36
N ILE A 60 -2.44 -2.68 -0.77
CA ILE A 60 -3.61 -2.57 0.13
C ILE A 60 -4.00 -3.95 0.68
N ILE A 61 -4.04 -4.98 -0.18
CA ILE A 61 -4.41 -6.34 0.21
C ILE A 61 -3.39 -6.90 1.19
N LEU A 62 -2.10 -6.82 0.86
CA LEU A 62 -1.02 -7.35 1.70
C LEU A 62 -0.94 -6.62 3.04
N TRP A 63 -1.03 -5.29 3.04
CA TRP A 63 -1.04 -4.49 4.25
C TRP A 63 -2.26 -4.78 5.14
N GLY A 64 -3.44 -4.95 4.53
CA GLY A 64 -4.65 -5.35 5.24
C GLY A 64 -4.49 -6.69 5.97
N ASN A 65 -3.83 -7.67 5.34
CA ASN A 65 -3.54 -8.96 5.95
C ASN A 65 -2.51 -8.86 7.08
N ILE A 66 -1.44 -8.07 6.90
CA ILE A 66 -0.42 -7.81 7.92
C ILE A 66 -1.07 -7.14 9.15
N LYS A 67 -1.91 -6.15 8.93
CA LYS A 67 -2.58 -5.41 10.01
C LYS A 67 -3.48 -6.29 10.88
N LYS A 68 -4.07 -7.36 10.33
CA LYS A 68 -4.88 -8.31 11.10
C LYS A 68 -4.06 -9.04 12.17
N ALA A 69 -2.77 -9.29 11.96
CA ALA A 69 -1.91 -9.93 12.96
C ALA A 69 -1.64 -9.06 14.19
N PHE A 70 -1.78 -7.73 14.05
CA PHE A 70 -1.64 -6.78 15.15
C PHE A 70 -2.96 -6.53 15.89
N GLY A 71 -4.07 -7.17 15.46
CA GLY A 71 -5.35 -7.13 16.15
C GLY A 71 -5.40 -8.07 17.34
N ASN A 72 -6.53 -8.03 18.09
CA ASN A 72 -6.72 -8.80 19.33
C ASN A 72 -6.88 -10.32 19.08
N ASP A 73 -7.31 -10.73 17.88
CA ASP A 73 -7.51 -12.13 17.50
C ASP A 73 -6.23 -12.74 16.91
N ARG A 74 -5.29 -13.10 17.78
CA ARG A 74 -4.02 -13.74 17.39
C ARG A 74 -4.16 -15.25 17.21
N SER A 75 -4.95 -15.72 16.25
CA SER A 75 -4.88 -17.13 15.87
C SER A 75 -3.58 -17.42 15.09
N MET A 76 -3.01 -18.61 15.31
CA MET A 76 -1.80 -19.08 14.63
C MET A 76 -1.92 -18.94 13.09
N GLY A 77 -3.11 -19.17 12.54
CA GLY A 77 -3.39 -19.01 11.12
C GLY A 77 -3.29 -17.57 10.62
N ILE A 78 -3.69 -16.58 11.43
CA ILE A 78 -3.59 -15.15 11.07
C ILE A 78 -2.12 -14.72 11.06
N VAL A 79 -1.34 -15.17 12.04
CA VAL A 79 0.10 -14.86 12.12
C VAL A 79 0.82 -15.43 10.90
N LEU A 80 0.58 -16.67 10.54
CA LEU A 80 1.20 -17.34 9.41
C LEU A 80 0.85 -16.64 8.08
N GLN A 81 -0.42 -16.24 7.90
CA GLN A 81 -0.88 -15.48 6.74
C GLN A 81 -0.22 -14.09 6.65
N SER A 82 0.03 -13.46 7.79
CA SER A 82 0.69 -12.15 7.83
C SER A 82 2.17 -12.24 7.48
N ILE A 83 2.85 -13.30 7.91
CA ILE A 83 4.22 -13.59 7.52
C ILE A 83 4.30 -13.80 6.01
N LEU A 84 3.40 -14.61 5.45
CA LEU A 84 3.31 -14.82 4.00
C LEU A 84 3.08 -13.50 3.25
N SER A 85 2.17 -12.66 3.74
CA SER A 85 1.93 -11.33 3.15
C SER A 85 3.18 -10.44 3.21
N GLY A 86 3.95 -10.49 4.29
CA GLY A 86 5.23 -9.77 4.43
C GLY A 86 6.26 -10.24 3.41
N ILE A 87 6.37 -11.55 3.18
CA ILE A 87 7.27 -12.14 2.18
C ILE A 87 6.86 -11.71 0.77
N LEU A 88 5.57 -11.74 0.45
CA LEU A 88 5.06 -11.30 -0.86
C LEU A 88 5.30 -9.82 -1.09
N LEU A 89 5.18 -9.01 -0.05
CA LEU A 89 5.48 -7.58 -0.12
C LEU A 89 6.97 -7.33 -0.40
N ALA A 90 7.86 -8.04 0.30
CA ALA A 90 9.30 -7.97 0.04
C ALA A 90 9.64 -8.45 -1.39
N TYR A 91 9.01 -9.52 -1.85
CA TYR A 91 9.18 -10.02 -3.23
C TYR A 91 8.73 -9.00 -4.27
N SER A 92 7.62 -8.30 -4.02
CA SER A 92 7.12 -7.22 -4.88
C SER A 92 8.14 -6.07 -4.98
N PHE A 93 8.73 -5.65 -3.88
CA PHE A 93 9.80 -4.64 -3.89
C PHE A 93 11.04 -5.09 -4.68
N PHE A 94 11.36 -6.37 -4.63
CA PHE A 94 12.50 -6.92 -5.38
C PHE A 94 12.27 -6.95 -6.89
N LYS A 95 11.04 -7.26 -7.32
CA LYS A 95 10.68 -7.37 -8.74
C LYS A 95 10.39 -6.04 -9.42
N ILE A 96 9.79 -5.11 -8.72
CA ILE A 96 9.33 -3.82 -9.26
C ILE A 96 9.68 -2.70 -8.28
N PRO A 97 10.98 -2.41 -8.05
CA PRO A 97 11.42 -1.56 -6.94
C PRO A 97 10.85 -0.14 -7.02
N MET A 98 10.87 0.47 -8.19
CA MET A 98 10.48 1.87 -8.39
C MET A 98 8.98 2.08 -8.12
N ILE A 99 8.13 1.30 -8.80
CA ILE A 99 6.69 1.42 -8.67
C ILE A 99 6.23 1.03 -7.26
N SER A 100 6.86 0.00 -6.66
CA SER A 100 6.58 -0.39 -5.29
C SER A 100 6.93 0.71 -4.28
N LEU A 101 8.04 1.41 -4.50
CA LEU A 101 8.45 2.52 -3.65
C LEU A 101 7.50 3.71 -3.77
N ILE A 102 7.09 4.07 -4.99
CA ILE A 102 6.14 5.15 -5.24
C ILE A 102 4.78 4.81 -4.63
N THR A 103 4.27 3.59 -4.85
CA THR A 103 2.98 3.15 -4.28
C THR A 103 3.01 3.13 -2.76
N PHE A 104 4.12 2.68 -2.17
CA PHE A 104 4.30 2.69 -0.72
C PHE A 104 4.35 4.12 -0.15
N ALA A 105 5.03 5.04 -0.81
CA ALA A 105 5.08 6.44 -0.41
C ALA A 105 3.70 7.09 -0.44
N ILE A 106 2.94 6.91 -1.53
CA ILE A 106 1.58 7.44 -1.67
C ILE A 106 0.65 6.84 -0.61
N TYR A 107 0.75 5.52 -0.37
CA TYR A 107 -0.06 4.86 0.65
C TYR A 107 0.28 5.35 2.06
N SER A 108 1.55 5.58 2.36
CA SER A 108 2.01 6.13 3.65
C SER A 108 1.49 7.55 3.87
N ILE A 109 1.51 8.40 2.84
CA ILE A 109 0.94 9.75 2.88
C ILE A 109 -0.57 9.67 3.13
N TYR A 110 -1.28 8.78 2.42
CA TYR A 110 -2.71 8.56 2.64
C TYR A 110 -3.02 8.16 4.08
N LEU A 111 -2.29 7.19 4.64
CA LEU A 111 -2.45 6.77 6.04
C LEU A 111 -2.18 7.92 7.02
N PHE A 112 -1.13 8.69 6.77
CA PHE A 112 -0.79 9.84 7.61
C PHE A 112 -1.91 10.89 7.62
N VAL A 113 -2.40 11.28 6.43
CA VAL A 113 -3.51 12.24 6.29
C VAL A 113 -4.79 11.72 6.96
N HIS A 114 -5.14 10.45 6.71
CA HIS A 114 -6.31 9.82 7.31
C HIS A 114 -6.24 9.79 8.84
N ASN A 115 -5.11 9.39 9.41
CA ASN A 115 -4.91 9.35 10.85
C ASN A 115 -4.89 10.77 11.46
N PHE A 116 -4.30 11.74 10.77
CA PHE A 116 -4.30 13.14 11.18
C PHE A 116 -5.70 13.75 11.22
N MET A 117 -6.53 13.48 10.21
CA MET A 117 -7.92 13.92 10.15
C MET A 117 -8.75 13.29 11.29
N ARG A 118 -8.56 11.99 11.53
CA ARG A 118 -9.21 11.27 12.63
C ARG A 118 -8.83 11.86 14.00
N TRP A 119 -7.55 12.13 14.21
CA TRP A 119 -7.07 12.75 15.45
C TRP A 119 -7.63 14.17 15.67
N ARG A 120 -7.77 14.94 14.60
CA ARG A 120 -8.39 16.27 14.63
C ARG A 120 -9.88 16.21 15.01
N SER A 121 -10.61 15.22 14.51
CA SER A 121 -12.02 14.99 14.87
C SER A 121 -12.17 14.62 16.34
N TRP A 122 -11.32 13.75 16.87
CA TRP A 122 -11.31 13.39 18.29
C TRP A 122 -11.02 14.59 19.21
N ARG A 123 -10.16 15.49 18.80
CA ARG A 123 -9.90 16.73 19.57
C ARG A 123 -11.12 17.66 19.63
N LYS A 124 -11.89 17.77 18.55
CA LYS A 124 -13.11 18.57 18.52
C LYS A 124 -14.16 17.98 19.47
N LEU A 125 -14.43 16.69 19.38
CA LEU A 125 -15.37 15.99 20.25
C LEU A 125 -15.00 16.15 21.73
N ARG A 126 -13.74 15.99 22.08
CA ARG A 126 -13.27 16.16 23.46
C ARG A 126 -13.53 17.57 24.00
N LYS A 127 -13.35 18.61 23.18
CA LYS A 127 -13.63 20.00 23.58
C LYS A 127 -15.13 20.24 23.79
N GLU A 128 -15.99 19.62 23.02
CA GLU A 128 -17.44 19.71 23.17
C GLU A 128 -17.90 19.01 24.46
N PHE A 129 -17.40 17.82 24.75
CA PHE A 129 -17.69 17.10 26.00
C PHE A 129 -17.27 17.91 27.25
N THR A 130 -16.10 18.57 27.21
CA THR A 130 -15.64 19.40 28.34
C THR A 130 -16.51 20.65 28.52
N ARG A 131 -17.05 21.23 27.45
CA ARG A 131 -17.97 22.37 27.54
C ARG A 131 -19.32 21.99 28.16
N VAL A 132 -19.84 20.81 27.79
CA VAL A 132 -21.13 20.34 28.34
C VAL A 132 -21.03 20.00 29.82
N SER A 133 -19.91 19.45 30.28
CA SER A 133 -19.70 19.10 31.69
C SER A 133 -19.51 20.32 32.59
N VAL A 134 -18.96 21.42 32.07
CA VAL A 134 -18.78 22.70 32.87
C VAL A 134 -20.04 23.56 32.87
N GLY A 135 -20.95 23.37 31.89
CA GLY A 135 -22.22 24.14 31.83
C GLY A 135 -23.37 23.54 32.62
N SER A 136 -23.16 22.40 33.31
CA SER A 136 -24.18 21.71 34.12
C SER A 136 -24.02 21.91 35.64
N GLU A 137 -23.11 22.77 36.08
CA GLU A 137 -22.99 23.28 37.44
C GLU A 137 -23.59 24.69 37.54
#